data_4d655ef64fe530a16557450bf86af07f
#
_entry.id   4d655ef64fe530a16557450bf86af07f
#
_cell.length_a   1.000
_cell.length_b   1.000
_cell.length_c   1.000
_cell.angle_alpha   90.00
_cell.angle_beta   90.00
_cell.angle_gamma   90.00
#
_symmetry.space_group_name_H-M   'P 1'
#
loop_
_entity.id
_entity.type
_entity.pdbx_description
1 polymer ?
#
loop_
_entity_poly.entity_id
_entity_poly.type
_entity_poly.pdbx_seq_one_letter_code
_entity_poly.pdbx_strand_id
1 'polypeptide(L)'
;MKKIIALILTLAAVFSLAACGSSSAPAAATEAPAAAEATEAPAAEPVEITVGATAVPHAEILEQVKDALAEEGYTLNIVIYDDYVLPNQALAEGTLDANYFQHRPYLNSYNESNGTDLVSAAVIHYEPFGIYGNGVSSISEVPEGATIIIPADDSNGTRALLLLQQEGLIELPEDASLEKGVTVLDIVDDHGYNVQAVQADTVAAQLKNSDEGTIAVINGNYALQAGYSVAKDALATENTDSEAAETYANVVAVRAGEENSEKIQALVKALQSDAVKQFITETYDGSVVALF
;
A
#
# COMPACT_ATOMS: atom_id res chain seq x y z
N MET A 1 2.16 51.36 -17.99
CA MET A 1 1.56 52.64 -17.56
C MET A 1 1.20 52.47 -16.11
N LYS A 2 2.02 53.00 -15.19
CA LYS A 2 1.76 54.15 -14.32
C LYS A 2 0.57 53.88 -13.37
N LYS A 3 0.60 54.01 -12.09
CA LYS A 3 1.40 54.70 -11.03
C LYS A 3 0.83 54.23 -9.69
N ILE A 4 1.55 53.89 -8.64
CA ILE A 4 2.28 54.74 -7.64
C ILE A 4 1.33 55.43 -6.61
N ILE A 5 1.77 55.36 -5.36
CA ILE A 5 1.66 56.33 -4.21
C ILE A 5 0.58 55.96 -3.15
N ALA A 6 0.79 55.98 -1.89
CA ALA A 6 1.80 56.26 -0.84
C ALA A 6 1.04 56.29 0.50
N LEU A 7 1.60 55.73 1.53
CA LEU A 7 2.19 56.40 2.72
C LEU A 7 1.32 57.47 3.41
N ILE A 8 0.98 57.27 4.69
CA ILE A 8 1.10 58.32 5.74
C ILE A 8 1.20 57.65 7.14
N LEU A 9 2.31 57.96 7.82
CA LEU A 9 2.57 57.87 9.25
C LEU A 9 1.78 58.99 9.98
N THR A 10 1.29 58.74 11.21
CA THR A 10 1.30 59.78 12.24
C THR A 10 1.47 59.22 13.64
N LEU A 11 2.50 59.69 14.25
CA LEU A 11 2.98 59.59 15.62
C LEU A 11 2.28 60.68 16.47
N ALA A 12 1.83 60.34 17.69
CA ALA A 12 1.63 61.34 18.72
C ALA A 12 1.85 60.72 20.11
N ALA A 13 2.91 61.13 20.72
CA ALA A 13 3.21 60.99 22.13
C ALA A 13 2.70 62.21 22.86
N VAL A 14 2.13 62.05 24.05
CA VAL A 14 2.00 63.13 25.03
C VAL A 14 2.31 62.60 26.43
N PHE A 15 3.32 63.20 27.02
CA PHE A 15 3.73 63.14 28.42
C PHE A 15 2.79 64.03 29.26
N SER A 16 2.54 63.67 30.52
CA SER A 16 2.43 64.62 31.61
C SER A 16 2.68 63.98 32.97
N LEU A 17 3.56 64.66 33.68
CA LEU A 17 4.07 64.36 35.04
C LEU A 17 3.21 65.02 36.14
N ALA A 18 3.34 64.44 37.33
CA ALA A 18 3.42 65.02 38.67
C ALA A 18 2.13 65.28 39.44
N ALA A 19 1.99 64.77 40.66
CA ALA A 19 2.51 65.41 41.87
C ALA A 19 2.25 64.58 43.14
N CYS A 20 3.12 64.72 44.10
CA CYS A 20 3.21 64.17 45.44
C CYS A 20 2.03 64.44 46.37
N GLY A 21 1.82 63.54 47.34
CA GLY A 21 1.05 63.80 48.58
C GLY A 21 1.20 62.62 49.55
N SER A 22 1.91 62.87 50.66
CA SER A 22 2.23 61.96 51.76
C SER A 22 0.99 61.60 52.62
N SER A 23 0.88 60.39 53.15
CA SER A 23 1.05 60.03 54.59
C SER A 23 0.27 58.78 55.01
N SER A 24 0.94 58.02 55.89
CA SER A 24 0.46 57.05 56.90
C SER A 24 0.03 55.66 56.41
N ALA A 25 0.90 54.70 56.75
CA ALA A 25 0.57 53.28 56.88
C ALA A 25 -0.42 53.01 58.04
N PRO A 26 -1.15 51.88 58.03
CA PRO A 26 -0.60 50.68 58.64
C PRO A 26 -1.03 49.35 57.99
N ALA A 27 -0.16 48.35 58.30
CA ALA A 27 -0.39 46.89 58.49
C ALA A 27 -0.66 46.01 57.28
N ALA A 28 0.31 45.22 57.03
CA ALA A 28 0.41 43.91 56.45
C ALA A 28 -0.87 43.09 56.20
N ALA A 29 -1.09 42.77 54.95
CA ALA A 29 -1.69 41.48 54.52
C ALA A 29 -0.79 40.91 53.44
N THR A 30 -0.18 39.81 53.77
CA THR A 30 0.66 38.99 52.87
C THR A 30 -0.29 38.33 51.84
N GLU A 31 -0.40 38.91 50.67
CA GLU A 31 -0.98 38.19 49.51
C GLU A 31 0.04 37.16 49.01
N ALA A 32 -0.38 35.91 48.99
CA ALA A 32 0.33 34.81 48.34
C ALA A 32 0.48 35.12 46.86
N PRO A 33 1.61 34.75 46.21
CA PRO A 33 1.77 34.95 44.79
C PRO A 33 0.73 34.09 44.05
N ALA A 34 -0.07 34.75 43.20
CA ALA A 34 -0.95 34.09 42.26
C ALA A 34 -0.12 33.06 41.44
N ALA A 35 -0.60 31.82 41.47
CA ALA A 35 -0.05 30.77 40.62
C ALA A 35 -0.13 31.27 39.16
N ALA A 36 1.03 31.33 38.50
CA ALA A 36 1.10 31.58 37.08
C ALA A 36 0.35 30.41 36.41
N GLU A 37 -0.74 30.70 35.72
CA GLU A 37 -1.36 29.77 34.78
C GLU A 37 -0.28 29.37 33.77
N ALA A 38 0.07 28.07 33.79
CA ALA A 38 0.90 27.50 32.77
C ALA A 38 0.15 27.63 31.45
N THR A 39 0.58 28.53 30.60
CA THR A 39 0.12 28.62 29.21
C THR A 39 0.58 27.29 28.57
N GLU A 40 -0.35 26.38 28.32
CA GLU A 40 -0.08 25.21 27.48
C GLU A 40 0.51 25.72 26.15
N ALA A 41 1.69 25.21 25.80
CA ALA A 41 2.25 25.46 24.49
C ALA A 41 1.24 24.95 23.43
N PRO A 42 1.04 25.66 22.30
CA PRO A 42 0.16 25.17 21.26
C PRO A 42 0.62 23.77 20.86
N ALA A 43 -0.31 22.81 20.84
CA ALA A 43 -0.06 21.46 20.38
C ALA A 43 0.58 21.55 18.98
N ALA A 44 1.66 20.83 18.76
CA ALA A 44 2.29 20.77 17.45
C ALA A 44 1.26 20.27 16.43
N GLU A 45 1.23 20.85 15.24
CA GLU A 45 0.39 20.31 14.16
C GLU A 45 0.81 18.86 13.84
N PRO A 46 -0.17 17.96 13.60
CA PRO A 46 0.14 16.57 13.28
C PRO A 46 1.01 16.47 12.02
N VAL A 47 1.97 15.54 12.04
CA VAL A 47 2.80 15.26 10.87
C VAL A 47 2.02 14.38 9.91
N GLU A 48 1.90 14.78 8.65
CA GLU A 48 1.21 14.00 7.62
C GLU A 48 2.07 12.84 7.11
N ILE A 49 1.44 11.67 6.91
CA ILE A 49 1.99 10.50 6.24
C ILE A 49 1.07 10.18 5.08
N THR A 50 1.53 10.36 3.84
CA THR A 50 0.75 10.07 2.64
C THR A 50 1.18 8.73 2.05
N VAL A 51 0.25 7.77 2.00
CA VAL A 51 0.51 6.39 1.54
C VAL A 51 -0.37 6.05 0.35
N GLY A 52 0.27 5.62 -0.75
CA GLY A 52 -0.43 5.06 -1.92
C GLY A 52 -0.76 3.59 -1.71
N ALA A 53 -1.99 3.18 -2.01
CA ALA A 53 -2.44 1.80 -1.81
C ALA A 53 -3.50 1.40 -2.84
N THR A 54 -3.67 0.08 -3.07
CA THR A 54 -4.88 -0.44 -3.73
C THR A 54 -6.03 -0.51 -2.72
N ALA A 55 -7.28 -0.50 -3.21
CA ALA A 55 -8.45 -0.40 -2.36
C ALA A 55 -8.54 -1.56 -1.34
N VAL A 56 -8.37 -2.81 -1.80
CA VAL A 56 -8.47 -4.04 -1.00
C VAL A 56 -7.24 -4.90 -1.27
N PRO A 57 -6.59 -5.49 -0.28
CA PRO A 57 -6.80 -5.34 1.16
C PRO A 57 -6.04 -4.14 1.75
N HIS A 58 -5.15 -3.52 0.98
CA HIS A 58 -4.10 -2.62 1.44
C HIS A 58 -4.65 -1.37 2.15
N ALA A 59 -5.58 -0.65 1.50
CA ALA A 59 -6.19 0.53 2.12
C ALA A 59 -7.07 0.16 3.31
N GLU A 60 -7.79 -0.98 3.27
CA GLU A 60 -8.57 -1.45 4.41
C GLU A 60 -7.69 -1.75 5.64
N ILE A 61 -6.49 -2.29 5.42
CA ILE A 61 -5.50 -2.52 6.48
C ILE A 61 -4.94 -1.19 6.99
N LEU A 62 -4.64 -0.23 6.11
CA LEU A 62 -4.18 1.12 6.49
C LEU A 62 -5.23 1.88 7.30
N GLU A 63 -6.51 1.71 7.01
CA GLU A 63 -7.59 2.34 7.80
C GLU A 63 -7.58 1.89 9.27
N GLN A 64 -7.14 0.66 9.57
CA GLN A 64 -7.08 0.14 10.94
C GLN A 64 -6.05 0.85 11.83
N VAL A 65 -5.09 1.55 11.23
CA VAL A 65 -3.98 2.17 11.98
C VAL A 65 -4.11 3.68 12.12
N LYS A 66 -5.14 4.32 11.54
CA LYS A 66 -5.34 5.77 11.58
C LYS A 66 -5.40 6.33 12.99
N ASP A 67 -6.19 5.70 13.86
CA ASP A 67 -6.39 6.18 15.23
C ASP A 67 -5.11 6.03 16.05
N ALA A 68 -4.40 4.90 15.91
CA ALA A 68 -3.13 4.67 16.60
C ALA A 68 -2.05 5.67 16.17
N LEU A 69 -1.99 6.01 14.87
CA LEU A 69 -1.09 7.03 14.36
C LEU A 69 -1.47 8.43 14.84
N ALA A 70 -2.78 8.74 14.95
CA ALA A 70 -3.26 10.02 15.45
C ALA A 70 -2.87 10.22 16.93
N GLU A 71 -2.90 9.18 17.75
CA GLU A 71 -2.43 9.22 19.15
C GLU A 71 -0.91 9.50 19.25
N GLU A 72 -0.13 9.11 18.24
CA GLU A 72 1.31 9.42 18.15
C GLU A 72 1.61 10.75 17.44
N GLY A 73 0.59 11.56 17.08
CA GLY A 73 0.73 12.88 16.45
C GLY A 73 0.90 12.83 14.94
N TYR A 74 0.49 11.76 14.27
CA TYR A 74 0.51 11.63 12.81
C TYR A 74 -0.90 11.65 12.22
N THR A 75 -1.03 12.19 11.01
CA THR A 75 -2.25 12.09 10.21
C THR A 75 -1.98 11.21 9.00
N LEU A 76 -2.65 10.06 8.90
CA LEU A 76 -2.53 9.16 7.77
C LEU A 76 -3.48 9.56 6.64
N ASN A 77 -2.91 9.93 5.49
CA ASN A 77 -3.61 10.19 4.23
C ASN A 77 -3.39 9.00 3.28
N ILE A 78 -4.49 8.34 2.87
CA ILE A 78 -4.46 7.17 1.99
C ILE A 78 -4.92 7.61 0.60
N VAL A 79 -4.05 7.38 -0.40
CA VAL A 79 -4.34 7.66 -1.81
C VAL A 79 -4.57 6.35 -2.54
N ILE A 80 -5.77 6.15 -3.08
CA ILE A 80 -6.13 4.90 -3.76
C ILE A 80 -5.67 4.94 -5.22
N TYR A 81 -5.06 3.84 -5.65
CA TYR A 81 -4.66 3.58 -7.02
C TYR A 81 -5.30 2.27 -7.51
N ASP A 82 -5.73 2.25 -8.76
CA ASP A 82 -6.34 1.07 -9.38
C ASP A 82 -5.31 0.20 -10.12
N ASP A 83 -4.12 0.74 -10.44
CA ASP A 83 -3.02 0.08 -11.15
C ASP A 83 -1.76 -0.05 -10.28
N TYR A 84 -0.75 -0.78 -10.81
CA TYR A 84 0.51 -1.01 -10.10
C TYR A 84 1.66 -0.06 -10.49
N VAL A 85 1.50 0.76 -11.55
CA VAL A 85 2.56 1.64 -12.06
C VAL A 85 2.56 2.97 -11.33
N LEU A 86 1.38 3.61 -11.24
CA LEU A 86 1.24 4.96 -10.69
C LEU A 86 1.67 5.11 -9.23
N PRO A 87 1.41 4.15 -8.30
CA PRO A 87 1.84 4.34 -6.91
C PRO A 87 3.37 4.32 -6.75
N ASN A 88 4.11 3.57 -7.56
CA ASN A 88 5.57 3.60 -7.56
C ASN A 88 6.11 4.88 -8.21
N GLN A 89 5.50 5.33 -9.31
CA GLN A 89 5.84 6.61 -9.93
C GLN A 89 5.63 7.77 -8.94
N ALA A 90 4.47 7.85 -8.30
CA ALA A 90 4.15 8.89 -7.32
C ALA A 90 5.10 8.87 -6.11
N LEU A 91 5.52 7.67 -5.66
CA LEU A 91 6.50 7.53 -4.60
C LEU A 91 7.88 8.02 -5.04
N ALA A 92 8.35 7.64 -6.22
CA ALA A 92 9.63 8.06 -6.78
C ALA A 92 9.69 9.59 -7.01
N GLU A 93 8.56 10.19 -7.43
CA GLU A 93 8.42 11.66 -7.61
C GLU A 93 8.29 12.43 -6.29
N GLY A 94 8.13 11.75 -5.15
CA GLY A 94 8.04 12.37 -3.83
C GLY A 94 6.65 12.92 -3.47
N THR A 95 5.60 12.56 -4.20
CA THR A 95 4.21 12.94 -3.87
C THR A 95 3.59 12.02 -2.84
N LEU A 96 4.18 10.85 -2.59
CA LEU A 96 3.87 9.93 -1.51
C LEU A 96 5.08 9.80 -0.58
N ASP A 97 4.82 9.51 0.69
CA ASP A 97 5.85 9.13 1.67
C ASP A 97 6.17 7.64 1.61
N ALA A 98 5.14 6.84 1.34
CA ALA A 98 5.25 5.39 1.16
C ALA A 98 4.19 4.90 0.18
N ASN A 99 4.34 3.67 -0.29
CA ASN A 99 3.23 2.93 -0.85
C ASN A 99 3.12 1.53 -0.22
N TYR A 100 1.93 0.97 -0.27
CA TYR A 100 1.61 -0.35 0.24
C TYR A 100 0.58 -0.99 -0.69
N PHE A 101 1.07 -1.80 -1.66
CA PHE A 101 0.23 -2.42 -2.70
C PHE A 101 0.94 -3.58 -3.41
N GLN A 102 2.23 -3.80 -3.17
CA GLN A 102 3.10 -4.62 -4.00
C GLN A 102 3.96 -5.61 -3.19
N HIS A 103 4.31 -6.72 -3.81
CA HIS A 103 5.29 -7.66 -3.30
C HIS A 103 6.72 -7.33 -3.80
N ARG A 104 7.72 -7.90 -3.13
CA ARG A 104 9.15 -7.64 -3.41
C ARG A 104 9.56 -7.87 -4.87
N PRO A 105 9.19 -8.99 -5.55
CA PRO A 105 9.58 -9.18 -6.94
C PRO A 105 9.07 -8.09 -7.86
N TYR A 106 7.82 -7.60 -7.66
CA TYR A 106 7.30 -6.49 -8.44
C TYR A 106 8.07 -5.19 -8.18
N LEU A 107 8.37 -4.86 -6.93
CA LEU A 107 9.19 -3.69 -6.57
C LEU A 107 10.55 -3.72 -7.26
N ASN A 108 11.22 -4.88 -7.24
CA ASN A 108 12.52 -5.06 -7.86
C ASN A 108 12.45 -4.89 -9.39
N SER A 109 11.49 -5.55 -10.04
CA SER A 109 11.25 -5.44 -11.49
C SER A 109 10.89 -4.00 -11.91
N TYR A 110 10.08 -3.30 -11.11
CA TYR A 110 9.76 -1.89 -11.34
C TYR A 110 11.01 -1.01 -11.28
N ASN A 111 11.84 -1.18 -10.23
CA ASN A 111 13.10 -0.42 -10.11
C ASN A 111 14.03 -0.64 -11.30
N GLU A 112 14.21 -1.89 -11.71
CA GLU A 112 15.06 -2.24 -12.84
C GLU A 112 14.56 -1.61 -14.14
N SER A 113 13.25 -1.69 -14.39
CA SER A 113 12.65 -1.20 -15.63
C SER A 113 12.57 0.33 -15.70
N ASN A 114 12.49 1.02 -14.55
CA ASN A 114 12.29 2.48 -14.51
C ASN A 114 13.51 3.25 -13.98
N GLY A 115 14.59 2.54 -13.58
CA GLY A 115 15.80 3.18 -13.05
C GLY A 115 15.56 3.90 -11.72
N THR A 116 14.65 3.37 -10.90
CA THR A 116 14.34 3.87 -9.55
C THR A 116 15.06 3.04 -8.49
N ASP A 117 15.12 3.54 -7.25
CA ASP A 117 15.77 2.91 -6.10
C ASP A 117 14.83 2.81 -4.89
N LEU A 118 13.56 2.51 -5.14
CA LEU A 118 12.59 2.30 -4.07
C LEU A 118 12.96 1.06 -3.25
N VAL A 119 12.78 1.12 -1.93
CA VAL A 119 13.18 0.06 -1.01
C VAL A 119 12.03 -0.37 -0.11
N SER A 120 12.07 -1.62 0.35
CA SER A 120 11.11 -2.14 1.35
C SER A 120 11.49 -1.65 2.74
N ALA A 121 10.61 -0.91 3.40
CA ALA A 121 10.75 -0.54 4.80
C ALA A 121 10.26 -1.65 5.75
N ALA A 122 9.23 -2.41 5.35
CA ALA A 122 8.70 -3.52 6.14
C ALA A 122 7.94 -4.53 5.28
N VAL A 123 7.88 -5.76 5.77
CA VAL A 123 6.98 -6.83 5.28
C VAL A 123 5.71 -6.80 6.10
N ILE A 124 4.55 -6.92 5.46
CA ILE A 124 3.26 -6.89 6.16
C ILE A 124 2.48 -8.18 5.95
N HIS A 125 2.18 -8.59 4.71
CA HIS A 125 1.35 -9.75 4.47
C HIS A 125 1.70 -10.47 3.17
N TYR A 126 1.09 -11.62 2.98
CA TYR A 126 1.14 -12.41 1.76
C TYR A 126 -0.27 -12.64 1.22
N GLU A 127 -0.40 -12.63 -0.10
CA GLU A 127 -1.63 -12.96 -0.81
C GLU A 127 -1.38 -14.16 -1.72
N PRO A 128 -2.02 -15.33 -1.45
CA PRO A 128 -1.92 -16.49 -2.35
C PRO A 128 -2.41 -16.14 -3.75
N PHE A 129 -1.64 -16.56 -4.76
CA PHE A 129 -2.03 -16.40 -6.16
C PHE A 129 -2.95 -17.55 -6.57
N GLY A 130 -4.05 -17.24 -7.25
CA GLY A 130 -5.06 -18.23 -7.56
C GLY A 130 -5.45 -18.28 -9.03
N ILE A 131 -5.88 -19.47 -9.47
CA ILE A 131 -6.56 -19.69 -10.76
C ILE A 131 -8.05 -19.66 -10.52
N TYR A 132 -8.78 -18.87 -11.29
CA TYR A 132 -10.24 -18.71 -11.21
C TYR A 132 -10.89 -19.04 -12.55
N GLY A 133 -12.12 -19.55 -12.53
CA GLY A 133 -12.81 -19.98 -13.73
C GLY A 133 -14.11 -19.25 -14.00
N ASN A 134 -14.47 -19.13 -15.27
CA ASN A 134 -15.79 -18.71 -15.69
C ASN A 134 -16.60 -19.94 -16.12
N GLY A 135 -17.56 -20.38 -15.28
CA GLY A 135 -18.42 -21.53 -15.56
C GLY A 135 -17.77 -22.89 -15.38
N VAL A 136 -16.56 -22.99 -14.81
CA VAL A 136 -15.88 -24.25 -14.46
C VAL A 136 -15.59 -24.28 -12.96
N SER A 137 -15.61 -25.46 -12.35
CA SER A 137 -15.49 -25.67 -10.92
C SER A 137 -14.20 -26.42 -10.53
N SER A 138 -13.43 -26.88 -11.50
CA SER A 138 -12.14 -27.56 -11.29
C SER A 138 -11.25 -27.43 -12.53
N ILE A 139 -9.93 -27.58 -12.35
CA ILE A 139 -8.96 -27.58 -13.46
C ILE A 139 -9.30 -28.68 -14.49
N SER A 140 -9.79 -29.84 -14.05
CA SER A 140 -10.14 -30.96 -14.95
C SER A 140 -11.37 -30.70 -15.83
N GLU A 141 -12.16 -29.67 -15.55
CA GLU A 141 -13.32 -29.26 -16.36
C GLU A 141 -12.97 -28.20 -17.40
N VAL A 142 -11.75 -27.65 -17.37
CA VAL A 142 -11.30 -26.64 -18.35
C VAL A 142 -11.26 -27.29 -19.73
N PRO A 143 -12.06 -26.79 -20.70
CA PRO A 143 -12.13 -27.41 -22.01
C PRO A 143 -10.86 -27.25 -22.81
N GLU A 144 -10.55 -28.21 -23.67
CA GLU A 144 -9.47 -28.09 -24.65
C GLU A 144 -9.67 -26.85 -25.53
N GLY A 145 -8.60 -26.09 -25.75
CA GLY A 145 -8.66 -24.82 -26.49
C GLY A 145 -9.15 -23.62 -25.69
N ALA A 146 -9.41 -23.76 -24.39
CA ALA A 146 -9.83 -22.65 -23.55
C ALA A 146 -8.83 -21.50 -23.54
N THR A 147 -9.33 -20.30 -23.31
CA THR A 147 -8.48 -19.13 -23.05
C THR A 147 -8.02 -19.13 -21.60
N ILE A 148 -6.74 -18.85 -21.38
CA ILE A 148 -6.13 -18.63 -20.07
C ILE A 148 -5.62 -17.18 -20.03
N ILE A 149 -6.15 -16.38 -19.11
CA ILE A 149 -5.78 -14.96 -18.98
C ILE A 149 -4.83 -14.81 -17.80
N ILE A 150 -3.68 -14.14 -18.02
CA ILE A 150 -2.67 -13.92 -16.99
C ILE A 150 -2.23 -12.44 -16.93
N PRO A 151 -1.61 -11.97 -15.83
CA PRO A 151 -0.95 -10.67 -15.78
C PRO A 151 0.20 -10.58 -16.76
N ALA A 152 0.43 -9.40 -17.35
CA ALA A 152 1.45 -9.18 -18.37
C ALA A 152 2.77 -8.62 -17.83
N ASP A 153 2.81 -8.13 -16.58
CA ASP A 153 4.06 -7.64 -15.99
C ASP A 153 5.02 -8.79 -15.71
N ASP A 154 6.33 -8.51 -15.78
CA ASP A 154 7.37 -9.54 -15.75
C ASP A 154 7.31 -10.44 -14.51
N SER A 155 7.04 -9.87 -13.33
CA SER A 155 7.03 -10.63 -12.09
C SER A 155 5.75 -11.47 -11.92
N ASN A 156 4.57 -10.87 -12.13
CA ASN A 156 3.29 -11.59 -11.99
C ASN A 156 3.03 -12.51 -13.19
N GLY A 157 3.46 -12.15 -14.39
CA GLY A 157 3.40 -13.00 -15.57
C GLY A 157 4.20 -14.29 -15.37
N THR A 158 5.46 -14.16 -14.93
CA THR A 158 6.30 -15.31 -14.58
C THR A 158 5.64 -16.17 -13.50
N ARG A 159 5.19 -15.56 -12.40
CA ARG A 159 4.49 -16.23 -11.30
C ARG A 159 3.27 -17.01 -11.79
N ALA A 160 2.46 -16.40 -12.67
CA ALA A 160 1.29 -17.03 -13.26
C ALA A 160 1.64 -18.25 -14.13
N LEU A 161 2.67 -18.14 -14.98
CA LEU A 161 3.12 -19.23 -15.82
C LEU A 161 3.67 -20.41 -15.00
N LEU A 162 4.41 -20.12 -13.92
CA LEU A 162 4.89 -21.16 -13.00
C LEU A 162 3.73 -21.88 -12.30
N LEU A 163 2.66 -21.16 -11.92
CA LEU A 163 1.45 -21.77 -11.35
C LEU A 163 0.71 -22.62 -12.39
N LEU A 164 0.58 -22.16 -13.64
CA LEU A 164 -0.02 -22.94 -14.71
C LEU A 164 0.76 -24.24 -15.00
N GLN A 165 2.10 -24.19 -14.97
CA GLN A 165 2.94 -25.38 -15.08
C GLN A 165 2.76 -26.33 -13.89
N GLN A 166 2.69 -25.79 -12.66
CA GLN A 166 2.43 -26.60 -11.45
C GLN A 166 1.14 -27.42 -11.59
N GLU A 167 0.11 -26.82 -12.17
CA GLU A 167 -1.21 -27.46 -12.40
C GLU A 167 -1.24 -28.33 -13.68
N GLY A 168 -0.13 -28.41 -14.43
CA GLY A 168 -0.03 -29.21 -15.65
C GLY A 168 -0.82 -28.67 -16.84
N LEU A 169 -1.14 -27.37 -16.83
CA LEU A 169 -1.86 -26.69 -17.91
C LEU A 169 -0.93 -26.26 -19.06
N ILE A 170 0.36 -26.07 -18.79
CA ILE A 170 1.38 -25.74 -19.79
C ILE A 170 2.70 -26.40 -19.42
N GLU A 171 3.63 -26.44 -20.37
CA GLU A 171 5.04 -26.78 -20.13
C GLU A 171 5.93 -25.56 -20.36
N LEU A 172 6.85 -25.30 -19.43
CA LEU A 172 7.87 -24.26 -19.51
C LEU A 172 9.27 -24.92 -19.66
N PRO A 173 10.33 -24.16 -20.03
CA PRO A 173 11.70 -24.65 -20.00
C PRO A 173 12.08 -25.19 -18.63
N GLU A 174 12.94 -26.21 -18.58
CA GLU A 174 13.38 -26.87 -17.34
C GLU A 174 14.01 -25.90 -16.31
N ASP A 175 14.59 -24.81 -16.80
CA ASP A 175 15.22 -23.75 -15.97
C ASP A 175 14.31 -22.54 -15.73
N ALA A 176 13.01 -22.64 -16.04
CA ALA A 176 12.03 -21.60 -15.74
C ALA A 176 11.98 -21.34 -14.23
N SER A 177 12.13 -20.09 -13.85
CA SER A 177 12.12 -19.67 -12.45
C SER A 177 11.76 -18.20 -12.35
N LEU A 178 11.40 -17.74 -11.15
CA LEU A 178 11.16 -16.31 -10.91
C LEU A 178 12.40 -15.46 -11.20
N GLU A 179 13.59 -15.97 -10.85
CA GLU A 179 14.86 -15.26 -11.06
C GLU A 179 15.19 -15.08 -12.55
N LYS A 180 14.94 -16.11 -13.37
CA LYS A 180 15.18 -16.04 -14.82
C LYS A 180 14.14 -15.20 -15.54
N GLY A 181 12.91 -15.20 -15.05
CA GLY A 181 11.75 -14.66 -15.75
C GLY A 181 11.34 -15.54 -16.94
N VAL A 182 10.05 -15.67 -17.18
CA VAL A 182 9.47 -16.31 -18.36
C VAL A 182 8.25 -15.54 -18.84
N THR A 183 8.00 -15.58 -20.13
CA THR A 183 6.86 -14.92 -20.79
C THR A 183 6.02 -15.96 -21.53
N VAL A 184 4.87 -15.57 -22.05
CA VAL A 184 4.05 -16.44 -22.90
C VAL A 184 4.78 -16.94 -24.15
N LEU A 185 5.87 -16.27 -24.56
CA LEU A 185 6.69 -16.68 -25.71
C LEU A 185 7.64 -17.84 -25.37
N ASP A 186 7.85 -18.11 -24.09
CA ASP A 186 8.73 -19.17 -23.62
C ASP A 186 7.99 -20.49 -23.36
N ILE A 187 6.65 -20.54 -23.53
CA ILE A 187 5.84 -21.74 -23.38
C ILE A 187 6.32 -22.80 -24.38
N VAL A 188 6.72 -23.96 -23.89
CA VAL A 188 7.20 -25.10 -24.69
C VAL A 188 6.03 -25.90 -25.28
N ASP A 189 5.01 -26.14 -24.44
CA ASP A 189 3.75 -26.76 -24.84
C ASP A 189 2.60 -26.09 -24.09
N ASP A 190 1.65 -25.56 -24.81
CA ASP A 190 0.45 -24.93 -24.28
C ASP A 190 -0.74 -25.91 -24.15
N HIS A 191 -0.53 -27.19 -24.47
CA HIS A 191 -1.55 -28.23 -24.48
C HIS A 191 -2.84 -27.84 -25.24
N GLY A 192 -2.71 -26.92 -26.21
CA GLY A 192 -3.80 -26.39 -27.02
C GLY A 192 -4.56 -25.22 -26.38
N TYR A 193 -4.17 -24.73 -25.20
CA TYR A 193 -4.73 -23.55 -24.58
C TYR A 193 -4.27 -22.24 -25.24
N ASN A 194 -5.11 -21.23 -25.20
CA ASN A 194 -4.78 -19.88 -25.69
C ASN A 194 -4.39 -18.97 -24.51
N VAL A 195 -3.11 -18.91 -24.19
CA VAL A 195 -2.60 -18.11 -23.07
C VAL A 195 -2.43 -16.64 -23.48
N GLN A 196 -3.13 -15.73 -22.79
CA GLN A 196 -3.16 -14.29 -23.06
C GLN A 196 -2.67 -13.49 -21.86
N ALA A 197 -1.63 -12.68 -22.05
CA ALA A 197 -1.11 -11.77 -21.04
C ALA A 197 -1.74 -10.38 -21.21
N VAL A 198 -2.33 -9.84 -20.13
CA VAL A 198 -3.01 -8.54 -20.11
C VAL A 198 -2.62 -7.76 -18.83
N GLN A 199 -2.94 -6.47 -18.77
CA GLN A 199 -2.69 -5.69 -17.56
C GLN A 199 -3.38 -6.32 -16.35
N ALA A 200 -2.68 -6.42 -15.21
CA ALA A 200 -3.12 -7.15 -14.03
C ALA A 200 -4.47 -6.68 -13.49
N ASP A 201 -4.72 -5.37 -13.49
CA ASP A 201 -5.98 -4.73 -13.08
C ASP A 201 -7.18 -5.11 -13.95
N THR A 202 -6.94 -5.57 -15.20
CA THR A 202 -8.00 -5.94 -16.14
C THR A 202 -8.35 -7.43 -16.13
N VAL A 203 -7.48 -8.29 -15.58
CA VAL A 203 -7.63 -9.77 -15.64
C VAL A 203 -8.98 -10.24 -15.10
N ALA A 204 -9.36 -9.82 -13.90
CA ALA A 204 -10.61 -10.22 -13.27
C ALA A 204 -11.85 -9.77 -14.06
N ALA A 205 -11.81 -8.56 -14.63
CA ALA A 205 -12.89 -8.04 -15.46
C ALA A 205 -12.99 -8.79 -16.80
N GLN A 206 -11.85 -9.14 -17.41
CA GLN A 206 -11.82 -9.93 -18.64
C GLN A 206 -12.37 -11.35 -18.40
N LEU A 207 -12.00 -12.01 -17.29
CA LEU A 207 -12.56 -13.31 -16.92
C LEU A 207 -14.10 -13.24 -16.80
N LYS A 208 -14.64 -12.24 -16.10
CA LYS A 208 -16.10 -12.09 -15.93
C LYS A 208 -16.86 -11.87 -17.24
N ASN A 209 -16.20 -11.31 -18.25
CA ASN A 209 -16.80 -11.02 -19.56
C ASN A 209 -16.37 -12.01 -20.66
N SER A 210 -15.63 -13.05 -20.32
CA SER A 210 -15.16 -14.08 -21.26
C SER A 210 -16.21 -15.15 -21.52
N ASP A 211 -15.92 -16.03 -22.46
CA ASP A 211 -16.72 -17.23 -22.73
C ASP A 211 -16.61 -18.23 -21.56
N GLU A 212 -17.67 -19.04 -21.39
CA GLU A 212 -17.68 -20.15 -20.43
C GLU A 212 -16.51 -21.11 -20.72
N GLY A 213 -15.83 -21.58 -19.69
CA GLY A 213 -14.64 -22.43 -19.80
C GLY A 213 -13.32 -21.65 -19.75
N THR A 214 -13.36 -20.32 -19.88
CA THR A 214 -12.16 -19.47 -19.69
C THR A 214 -11.69 -19.52 -18.23
N ILE A 215 -10.37 -19.57 -18.03
CA ILE A 215 -9.77 -19.43 -16.71
C ILE A 215 -8.81 -18.24 -16.68
N ALA A 216 -8.52 -17.74 -15.48
CA ALA A 216 -7.56 -16.66 -15.30
C ALA A 216 -6.74 -16.82 -14.02
N VAL A 217 -5.48 -16.40 -14.07
CA VAL A 217 -4.63 -16.27 -12.88
C VAL A 217 -4.71 -14.83 -12.41
N ILE A 218 -5.23 -14.61 -11.19
CA ILE A 218 -5.56 -13.27 -10.69
C ILE A 218 -4.79 -12.99 -9.41
N ASN A 219 -4.16 -11.80 -9.33
CA ASN A 219 -3.53 -11.30 -8.11
C ASN A 219 -4.54 -11.21 -6.96
N GLY A 220 -4.13 -11.53 -5.72
CA GLY A 220 -5.00 -11.62 -4.56
C GLY A 220 -5.85 -10.37 -4.33
N ASN A 221 -5.24 -9.16 -4.38
CA ASN A 221 -5.96 -7.91 -4.23
C ASN A 221 -7.02 -7.68 -5.32
N TYR A 222 -6.74 -7.98 -6.59
CA TYR A 222 -7.71 -7.86 -7.68
C TYR A 222 -8.79 -8.94 -7.62
N ALA A 223 -8.45 -10.13 -7.14
CA ALA A 223 -9.43 -11.19 -6.88
C ALA A 223 -10.42 -10.74 -5.80
N LEU A 224 -9.93 -10.25 -4.65
CA LEU A 224 -10.75 -9.71 -3.57
C LEU A 224 -11.62 -8.53 -4.03
N GLN A 225 -11.05 -7.57 -4.76
CA GLN A 225 -11.79 -6.43 -5.31
C GLN A 225 -12.89 -6.87 -6.28
N ALA A 226 -12.68 -7.95 -7.01
CA ALA A 226 -13.67 -8.54 -7.90
C ALA A 226 -14.71 -9.41 -7.17
N GLY A 227 -14.56 -9.63 -5.86
CA GLY A 227 -15.45 -10.43 -5.03
C GLY A 227 -15.11 -11.92 -5.01
N TYR A 228 -13.93 -12.32 -5.47
CA TYR A 228 -13.43 -13.68 -5.35
C TYR A 228 -12.70 -13.89 -4.01
N SER A 229 -12.78 -15.10 -3.49
CA SER A 229 -12.02 -15.57 -2.34
C SER A 229 -11.17 -16.77 -2.74
N VAL A 230 -9.90 -16.76 -2.40
CA VAL A 230 -9.00 -17.90 -2.65
C VAL A 230 -9.57 -19.18 -2.07
N ALA A 231 -10.10 -19.15 -0.85
CA ALA A 231 -10.61 -20.32 -0.16
C ALA A 231 -11.89 -20.91 -0.77
N LYS A 232 -12.67 -20.11 -1.52
CA LYS A 232 -14.01 -20.52 -2.02
C LYS A 232 -14.07 -20.65 -3.53
N ASP A 233 -13.37 -19.78 -4.24
CA ASP A 233 -13.57 -19.58 -5.67
C ASP A 233 -12.37 -20.00 -6.53
N ALA A 234 -11.19 -20.18 -5.92
CA ALA A 234 -10.01 -20.60 -6.66
C ALA A 234 -10.11 -22.08 -7.06
N LEU A 235 -9.84 -22.38 -8.32
CA LEU A 235 -9.72 -23.74 -8.86
C LEU A 235 -8.42 -24.41 -8.40
N ALA A 236 -7.37 -23.62 -8.27
CA ALA A 236 -6.07 -23.98 -7.75
C ALA A 236 -5.36 -22.74 -7.23
N THR A 237 -4.34 -22.92 -6.36
CA THR A 237 -3.50 -21.87 -5.82
C THR A 237 -2.04 -22.29 -5.91
N GLU A 238 -1.14 -21.32 -5.94
CA GLU A 238 0.27 -21.63 -5.77
C GLU A 238 0.52 -22.32 -4.42
N ASN A 239 1.66 -23.01 -4.35
CA ASN A 239 2.08 -23.60 -3.08
C ASN A 239 2.29 -22.48 -2.06
N THR A 240 1.58 -22.55 -0.93
CA THR A 240 1.57 -21.54 0.13
C THR A 240 2.60 -21.86 1.23
N ASP A 241 3.69 -22.57 0.88
CA ASP A 241 4.78 -22.82 1.80
C ASP A 241 5.49 -21.52 2.22
N SER A 242 6.37 -21.63 3.21
CA SER A 242 7.08 -20.46 3.76
C SER A 242 7.93 -19.73 2.73
N GLU A 243 8.45 -20.42 1.71
CA GLU A 243 9.30 -19.82 0.68
C GLU A 243 8.49 -18.91 -0.26
N ALA A 244 7.33 -19.35 -0.72
CA ALA A 244 6.44 -18.53 -1.54
C ALA A 244 5.93 -17.31 -0.76
N ALA A 245 5.53 -17.49 0.50
CA ALA A 245 5.09 -16.40 1.36
C ALA A 245 6.19 -15.34 1.60
N GLU A 246 7.43 -15.77 1.82
CA GLU A 246 8.57 -14.85 1.97
C GLU A 246 8.91 -14.13 0.66
N THR A 247 8.88 -14.84 -0.47
CA THR A 247 9.20 -14.30 -1.79
C THR A 247 8.20 -13.24 -2.21
N TYR A 248 6.90 -13.56 -2.12
CA TYR A 248 5.82 -12.68 -2.56
C TYR A 248 5.19 -11.86 -1.44
N ALA A 249 5.95 -11.63 -0.37
CA ALA A 249 5.52 -10.77 0.72
C ALA A 249 5.23 -9.35 0.24
N ASN A 250 4.05 -8.85 0.57
CA ASN A 250 3.65 -7.47 0.35
C ASN A 250 4.34 -6.54 1.34
N VAL A 251 4.83 -5.43 0.85
CA VAL A 251 5.73 -4.52 1.58
C VAL A 251 5.21 -3.10 1.63
N VAL A 252 5.58 -2.39 2.68
CA VAL A 252 5.61 -0.93 2.66
C VAL A 252 6.89 -0.51 1.96
N ALA A 253 6.77 0.14 0.80
CA ALA A 253 7.91 0.67 0.06
C ALA A 253 8.05 2.18 0.25
N VAL A 254 9.30 2.64 0.27
CA VAL A 254 9.71 4.04 0.44
C VAL A 254 10.85 4.37 -0.50
N ARG A 255 11.22 5.65 -0.64
CA ARG A 255 12.47 6.04 -1.29
C ARG A 255 13.68 5.60 -0.45
N ALA A 256 14.77 5.20 -1.11
CA ALA A 256 16.00 4.80 -0.42
C ALA A 256 16.50 5.88 0.54
N GLY A 257 16.82 5.49 1.77
CA GLY A 257 17.25 6.38 2.85
C GLY A 257 16.13 6.92 3.73
N GLU A 258 14.85 6.70 3.38
CA GLU A 258 13.70 7.14 4.19
C GLU A 258 13.11 6.03 5.06
N GLU A 259 13.56 4.80 4.89
CA GLU A 259 13.06 3.63 5.61
C GLU A 259 13.14 3.74 7.14
N ASN A 260 14.07 4.54 7.65
CA ASN A 260 14.27 4.74 9.08
C ASN A 260 13.78 6.10 9.59
N SER A 261 13.02 6.87 8.78
CA SER A 261 12.44 8.13 9.25
C SER A 261 11.37 7.87 10.32
N GLU A 262 11.23 8.81 11.27
CA GLU A 262 10.31 8.65 12.42
C GLU A 262 8.88 8.32 11.97
N LYS A 263 8.37 9.02 10.96
CA LYS A 263 7.01 8.80 10.45
C LYS A 263 6.83 7.43 9.78
N ILE A 264 7.84 6.93 9.06
CA ILE A 264 7.77 5.59 8.44
C ILE A 264 7.88 4.50 9.50
N GLN A 265 8.72 4.68 10.52
CA GLN A 265 8.82 3.73 11.61
C GLN A 265 7.53 3.69 12.46
N ALA A 266 6.85 4.84 12.65
CA ALA A 266 5.53 4.88 13.30
C ALA A 266 4.48 4.11 12.48
N LEU A 267 4.44 4.32 11.14
CA LEU A 267 3.55 3.59 10.24
C LEU A 267 3.81 2.07 10.29
N VAL A 268 5.06 1.65 10.18
CA VAL A 268 5.46 0.23 10.22
C VAL A 268 5.06 -0.42 11.55
N LYS A 269 5.36 0.24 12.68
CA LYS A 269 5.00 -0.23 14.02
C LYS A 269 3.47 -0.40 14.17
N ALA A 270 2.69 0.54 13.66
CA ALA A 270 1.24 0.46 13.70
C ALA A 270 0.71 -0.69 12.84
N LEU A 271 1.23 -0.85 11.60
CA LEU A 271 0.84 -1.93 10.68
C LEU A 271 1.22 -3.33 11.20
N GLN A 272 2.31 -3.46 11.95
CA GLN A 272 2.75 -4.74 12.52
C GLN A 272 2.19 -4.98 13.94
N SER A 273 1.04 -4.41 14.27
CA SER A 273 0.37 -4.60 15.55
C SER A 273 -0.50 -5.86 15.59
N ASP A 274 -0.72 -6.39 16.80
CA ASP A 274 -1.64 -7.53 17.04
C ASP A 274 -3.06 -7.22 16.55
N ALA A 275 -3.50 -5.96 16.64
CA ALA A 275 -4.81 -5.53 16.16
C ALA A 275 -4.94 -5.68 14.63
N VAL A 276 -3.93 -5.30 13.87
CA VAL A 276 -3.88 -5.48 12.40
C VAL A 276 -3.83 -6.97 12.05
N LYS A 277 -3.03 -7.75 12.76
CA LYS A 277 -2.96 -9.21 12.57
C LYS A 277 -4.32 -9.88 12.81
N GLN A 278 -5.01 -9.48 13.85
CA GLN A 278 -6.37 -9.96 14.14
C GLN A 278 -7.34 -9.56 13.04
N PHE A 279 -7.34 -8.29 12.63
CA PHE A 279 -8.18 -7.79 11.53
C PHE A 279 -7.98 -8.59 10.24
N ILE A 280 -6.72 -8.81 9.83
CA ILE A 280 -6.40 -9.60 8.64
C ILE A 280 -6.97 -11.01 8.75
N THR A 281 -6.77 -11.68 9.89
CA THR A 281 -7.20 -13.06 10.11
C THR A 281 -8.73 -13.19 10.08
N GLU A 282 -9.45 -12.25 10.68
CA GLU A 282 -10.91 -12.28 10.79
C GLU A 282 -11.62 -11.84 9.50
N THR A 283 -10.97 -10.98 8.69
CA THR A 283 -11.60 -10.36 7.52
C THR A 283 -11.42 -11.16 6.25
N TYR A 284 -10.22 -11.73 6.00
CA TYR A 284 -9.87 -12.23 4.66
C TYR A 284 -9.86 -13.75 4.51
N ASP A 285 -10.16 -14.52 5.57
CA ASP A 285 -10.37 -15.99 5.52
C ASP A 285 -9.25 -16.73 4.74
N GLY A 286 -7.97 -16.35 4.98
CA GLY A 286 -6.80 -16.93 4.32
C GLY A 286 -6.44 -16.34 2.96
N SER A 287 -7.27 -15.44 2.39
CA SER A 287 -6.90 -14.71 1.16
C SER A 287 -5.81 -13.66 1.40
N VAL A 288 -5.58 -13.29 2.65
CA VAL A 288 -4.49 -12.43 3.12
C VAL A 288 -3.93 -13.04 4.40
N VAL A 289 -2.62 -13.18 4.48
CA VAL A 289 -1.92 -13.82 5.61
C VAL A 289 -0.87 -12.86 6.17
N ALA A 290 -1.03 -12.45 7.44
CA ALA A 290 -0.04 -11.60 8.11
C ALA A 290 1.30 -12.31 8.28
N LEU A 291 2.41 -11.60 8.04
CA LEU A 291 3.78 -12.13 8.08
C LEU A 291 4.64 -11.51 9.22
N PHE A 292 4.04 -11.03 10.29
CA PHE A 292 4.73 -10.41 11.42
C PHE A 292 4.20 -10.93 12.77
#